data_fe25f022d5ffc6eb777addac7f817990
#
_entry.id   fe25f022d5ffc6eb777addac7f817990
#
_cell.length_a   1.000
_cell.length_b   1.000
_cell.length_c   1.000
_cell.angle_alpha   90.00
_cell.angle_beta   90.00
_cell.angle_gamma   90.00
#
_symmetry.space_group_name_H-M   'P 1'
#
loop_
_entity.id
_entity.type
_entity.pdbx_description
1 polymer ?
#
loop_
_entity_poly.entity_id
_entity_poly.type
_entity_poly.pdbx_seq_one_letter_code
_entity_poly.pdbx_strand_id
1 'polypeptide(L)'
;MLVTGATAGIGQETAKLFARRGASVVITGRDTQRGAQTVAAIEVEGGRAEFIAADLNDIKSVRRLAEQAGDVDVLINNAATLTAAPTLEQDVESFDIMFDVDVRAPFFLTAALLPKMIARGSGAIVNISSMGASVGVPFAPATAAAKAALESFTRSWAAAFGANGIRVNTVAPGPTRTDSAIDTFGDAFEQLGAQTLLGRTAHPIEIAEAIVFLASPQASYLTGATVAVDGGFTAV
;
A
#
# COMPACT_ATOMS: atom_id res chain seq x y z
N MET A 1 2.87 6.45 -12.84
CA MET A 1 2.93 5.60 -11.65
C MET A 1 1.56 5.02 -11.33
N LEU A 2 1.46 3.93 -10.55
CA LEU A 2 0.21 3.29 -10.16
C LEU A 2 0.12 3.19 -8.63
N VAL A 3 -1.02 3.60 -8.05
CA VAL A 3 -1.33 3.46 -6.61
C VAL A 3 -2.60 2.63 -6.46
N THR A 4 -2.51 1.48 -5.79
CA THR A 4 -3.68 0.64 -5.50
C THR A 4 -4.38 1.10 -4.21
N GLY A 5 -5.73 0.96 -4.17
CA GLY A 5 -6.50 1.41 -3.01
C GLY A 5 -6.42 2.93 -2.76
N ALA A 6 -6.37 3.73 -3.85
CA ALA A 6 -6.11 5.16 -3.78
C ALA A 6 -7.37 6.04 -3.75
N THR A 7 -8.52 5.47 -3.42
CA THR A 7 -9.79 6.20 -3.32
C THR A 7 -10.09 6.72 -1.91
N ALA A 8 -9.21 6.43 -0.94
CA ALA A 8 -9.30 6.90 0.45
C ALA A 8 -7.96 6.74 1.19
N GLY A 9 -7.85 7.33 2.38
CA GLY A 9 -6.81 7.09 3.37
C GLY A 9 -5.38 7.30 2.86
N ILE A 10 -4.46 6.39 3.23
CA ILE A 10 -3.03 6.47 2.89
C ILE A 10 -2.83 6.51 1.36
N GLY A 11 -3.53 5.66 0.61
CA GLY A 11 -3.40 5.60 -0.85
C GLY A 11 -3.82 6.90 -1.54
N GLN A 12 -4.90 7.53 -1.09
CA GLN A 12 -5.38 8.81 -1.62
C GLN A 12 -4.38 9.93 -1.35
N GLU A 13 -3.88 10.05 -0.11
CA GLU A 13 -2.88 11.08 0.22
C GLU A 13 -1.54 10.83 -0.50
N THR A 14 -1.16 9.57 -0.69
CA THR A 14 0.00 9.19 -1.49
C THR A 14 -0.17 9.65 -2.95
N ALA A 15 -1.33 9.39 -3.57
CA ALA A 15 -1.61 9.81 -4.94
C ALA A 15 -1.58 11.33 -5.11
N LYS A 16 -2.22 12.08 -4.20
CA LYS A 16 -2.19 13.55 -4.17
C LYS A 16 -0.77 14.08 -4.04
N LEU A 17 0.02 13.53 -3.11
CA LEU A 17 1.39 13.96 -2.86
C LEU A 17 2.30 13.75 -4.07
N PHE A 18 2.20 12.61 -4.74
CA PHE A 18 2.92 12.36 -5.98
C PHE A 18 2.52 13.32 -7.10
N ALA A 19 1.21 13.58 -7.26
CA ALA A 19 0.71 14.52 -8.26
C ALA A 19 1.22 15.95 -8.02
N ARG A 20 1.24 16.43 -6.76
CA ARG A 20 1.86 17.71 -6.35
C ARG A 20 3.34 17.78 -6.69
N ARG A 21 4.04 16.64 -6.71
CA ARG A 21 5.46 16.53 -7.12
C ARG A 21 5.64 16.32 -8.63
N GLY A 22 4.58 16.50 -9.43
CA GLY A 22 4.60 16.50 -10.90
C GLY A 22 4.44 15.12 -11.55
N ALA A 23 4.18 14.06 -10.79
CA ALA A 23 3.91 12.75 -11.36
C ALA A 23 2.53 12.68 -12.05
N SER A 24 2.43 11.86 -13.11
CA SER A 24 1.13 11.40 -13.62
C SER A 24 0.74 10.13 -12.85
N VAL A 25 -0.43 10.15 -12.21
CA VAL A 25 -0.85 9.11 -11.27
C VAL A 25 -2.03 8.34 -11.80
N VAL A 26 -1.89 7.03 -11.95
CA VAL A 26 -3.00 6.11 -12.11
C VAL A 26 -3.43 5.66 -10.71
N ILE A 27 -4.67 5.90 -10.35
CA ILE A 27 -5.27 5.45 -9.10
C ILE A 27 -6.28 4.34 -9.38
N THR A 28 -6.38 3.36 -8.49
CA THR A 28 -7.36 2.30 -8.63
C THR A 28 -8.09 1.97 -7.32
N GLY A 29 -9.29 1.48 -7.47
CA GLY A 29 -10.19 1.03 -6.42
C GLY A 29 -11.48 0.48 -7.02
N ARG A 30 -12.40 0.01 -6.18
CA ARG A 30 -13.69 -0.54 -6.62
C ARG A 30 -14.76 0.54 -6.82
N ASP A 31 -14.69 1.60 -6.03
CA ASP A 31 -15.68 2.67 -5.99
C ASP A 31 -15.35 3.75 -7.02
N THR A 32 -16.10 3.78 -8.11
CA THR A 32 -15.92 4.72 -9.21
C THR A 32 -16.22 6.17 -8.82
N GLN A 33 -17.16 6.39 -7.90
CA GLN A 33 -17.50 7.73 -7.44
C GLN A 33 -16.38 8.34 -6.61
N ARG A 34 -15.83 7.58 -5.63
CA ARG A 34 -14.66 8.00 -4.84
C ARG A 34 -13.43 8.16 -5.74
N GLY A 35 -13.27 7.29 -6.75
CA GLY A 35 -12.21 7.40 -7.74
C GLY A 35 -12.26 8.72 -8.49
N ALA A 36 -13.43 9.08 -9.04
CA ALA A 36 -13.65 10.35 -9.73
C ALA A 36 -13.42 11.57 -8.83
N GLN A 37 -13.87 11.51 -7.57
CA GLN A 37 -13.62 12.56 -6.58
C GLN A 37 -12.12 12.76 -6.30
N THR A 38 -11.36 11.66 -6.21
CA THR A 38 -9.91 11.73 -5.98
C THR A 38 -9.19 12.33 -7.19
N VAL A 39 -9.58 11.93 -8.41
CA VAL A 39 -9.04 12.54 -9.65
C VAL A 39 -9.33 14.04 -9.67
N ALA A 40 -10.59 14.44 -9.46
CA ALA A 40 -10.97 15.85 -9.46
C ALA A 40 -10.19 16.67 -8.41
N ALA A 41 -9.98 16.12 -7.21
CA ALA A 41 -9.20 16.79 -6.17
C ALA A 41 -7.73 16.99 -6.59
N ILE A 42 -7.14 16.03 -7.29
CA ILE A 42 -5.77 16.14 -7.82
C ILE A 42 -5.70 17.18 -8.94
N GLU A 43 -6.69 17.21 -9.85
CA GLU A 43 -6.74 18.14 -10.97
C GLU A 43 -6.94 19.58 -10.52
N VAL A 44 -7.78 19.83 -9.50
CA VAL A 44 -7.98 21.17 -8.90
C VAL A 44 -6.65 21.73 -8.34
N GLU A 45 -5.75 20.87 -7.86
CA GLU A 45 -4.41 21.25 -7.41
C GLU A 45 -3.37 21.34 -8.55
N GLY A 46 -3.81 21.20 -9.81
CA GLY A 46 -2.96 21.26 -11.02
C GLY A 46 -2.18 19.97 -11.30
N GLY A 47 -2.47 18.88 -10.60
CA GLY A 47 -1.89 17.57 -10.85
C GLY A 47 -2.54 16.81 -12.02
N ARG A 48 -2.00 15.63 -12.33
CA ARG A 48 -2.54 14.73 -13.37
C ARG A 48 -2.86 13.38 -12.77
N ALA A 49 -4.11 12.94 -12.87
CA ALA A 49 -4.53 11.63 -12.41
C ALA A 49 -5.52 10.97 -13.37
N GLU A 50 -5.52 9.64 -13.37
CA GLU A 50 -6.49 8.81 -14.07
C GLU A 50 -7.00 7.75 -13.09
N PHE A 51 -8.29 7.42 -13.17
CA PHE A 51 -8.87 6.34 -12.36
C PHE A 51 -9.19 5.13 -13.23
N ILE A 52 -8.69 3.97 -12.82
CA ILE A 52 -9.02 2.66 -13.39
C ILE A 52 -9.75 1.83 -12.33
N ALA A 53 -11.01 1.52 -12.56
CA ALA A 53 -11.78 0.66 -11.68
C ALA A 53 -11.24 -0.77 -11.72
N ALA A 54 -10.91 -1.35 -10.56
CA ALA A 54 -10.46 -2.72 -10.46
C ALA A 54 -10.90 -3.36 -9.12
N ASP A 55 -11.36 -4.60 -9.21
CA ASP A 55 -11.52 -5.47 -8.06
C ASP A 55 -10.28 -6.36 -7.93
N LEU A 56 -9.51 -6.14 -6.88
CA LEU A 56 -8.28 -6.88 -6.64
C LEU A 56 -8.52 -8.29 -6.10
N ASN A 57 -9.75 -8.64 -5.72
CA ASN A 57 -10.14 -10.00 -5.43
C ASN A 57 -10.26 -10.87 -6.71
N ASP A 58 -10.48 -10.24 -7.88
CA ASP A 58 -10.54 -10.93 -9.18
C ASP A 58 -9.20 -10.82 -9.92
N ILE A 59 -8.51 -11.95 -10.08
CA ILE A 59 -7.24 -12.02 -10.81
C ILE A 59 -7.33 -11.55 -12.26
N LYS A 60 -8.49 -11.70 -12.91
CA LYS A 60 -8.70 -11.17 -14.26
C LYS A 60 -8.76 -9.64 -14.26
N SER A 61 -9.36 -9.06 -13.22
CA SER A 61 -9.39 -7.62 -13.02
C SER A 61 -7.98 -7.07 -12.74
N VAL A 62 -7.15 -7.77 -11.94
CA VAL A 62 -5.74 -7.42 -11.70
C VAL A 62 -4.93 -7.38 -13.00
N ARG A 63 -5.11 -8.38 -13.88
CA ARG A 63 -4.44 -8.42 -15.20
C ARG A 63 -4.87 -7.27 -16.09
N ARG A 64 -6.18 -7.00 -16.19
CA ARG A 64 -6.70 -5.85 -16.96
C ARG A 64 -6.17 -4.52 -16.42
N LEU A 65 -6.08 -4.36 -15.09
CA LEU A 65 -5.48 -3.18 -14.48
C LEU A 65 -4.03 -2.98 -14.94
N ALA A 66 -3.20 -4.02 -14.93
CA ALA A 66 -1.81 -3.94 -15.39
C ALA A 66 -1.71 -3.55 -16.87
N GLU A 67 -2.58 -4.11 -17.73
CA GLU A 67 -2.65 -3.78 -19.16
C GLU A 67 -3.05 -2.30 -19.38
N GLN A 68 -4.09 -1.83 -18.70
CA GLN A 68 -4.62 -0.47 -18.83
C GLN A 68 -3.68 0.59 -18.25
N ALA A 69 -3.01 0.28 -17.12
CA ALA A 69 -2.04 1.19 -16.52
C ALA A 69 -0.79 1.41 -17.39
N GLY A 70 -0.52 0.54 -18.34
CA GLY A 70 0.51 0.71 -19.37
C GLY A 70 1.93 0.72 -18.79
N ASP A 71 2.68 1.80 -19.03
CA ASP A 71 4.04 1.97 -18.55
C ASP A 71 4.06 2.62 -17.16
N VAL A 72 4.44 1.84 -16.17
CA VAL A 72 4.48 2.24 -14.76
C VAL A 72 5.92 2.29 -14.28
N ASP A 73 6.38 3.48 -13.83
CA ASP A 73 7.72 3.67 -13.25
C ASP A 73 7.76 3.34 -11.77
N VAL A 74 6.63 3.61 -11.08
CA VAL A 74 6.46 3.42 -9.64
C VAL A 74 5.15 2.69 -9.38
N LEU A 75 5.23 1.58 -8.65
CA LEU A 75 4.07 0.83 -8.16
C LEU A 75 3.96 0.95 -6.64
N ILE A 76 2.79 1.37 -6.15
CA ILE A 76 2.46 1.39 -4.73
C ILE A 76 1.36 0.34 -4.48
N ASN A 77 1.74 -0.78 -3.89
CA ASN A 77 0.83 -1.82 -3.42
C ASN A 77 0.27 -1.41 -2.04
N ASN A 78 -0.78 -0.58 -2.06
CA ASN A 78 -1.40 -0.02 -0.86
C ASN A 78 -2.79 -0.60 -0.57
N ALA A 79 -3.50 -1.10 -1.57
CA ALA A 79 -4.82 -1.70 -1.35
C ALA A 79 -4.76 -2.81 -0.30
N ALA A 80 -5.75 -2.83 0.57
CA ALA A 80 -5.87 -3.82 1.63
C ALA A 80 -7.34 -4.03 2.00
N THR A 81 -7.62 -5.19 2.58
CA THR A 81 -8.82 -5.43 3.37
C THR A 81 -8.49 -5.17 4.84
N LEU A 82 -9.38 -4.49 5.53
CA LEU A 82 -9.26 -4.29 6.97
C LEU A 82 -10.25 -5.20 7.68
N THR A 83 -9.80 -6.42 7.99
CA THR A 83 -10.60 -7.40 8.72
C THR A 83 -9.90 -7.72 10.04
N ALA A 84 -10.63 -7.59 11.13
CA ALA A 84 -10.16 -7.96 12.45
C ALA A 84 -11.00 -9.12 12.98
N ALA A 85 -10.42 -10.31 13.04
CA ALA A 85 -11.06 -11.48 13.62
C ALA A 85 -10.01 -12.31 14.35
N PRO A 86 -10.23 -12.67 15.63
CA PRO A 86 -9.42 -13.65 16.34
C PRO A 86 -9.44 -15.02 15.63
N THR A 87 -8.42 -15.84 15.84
CA THR A 87 -8.25 -17.14 15.15
C THR A 87 -9.49 -18.02 15.20
N LEU A 88 -10.19 -18.05 16.35
CA LEU A 88 -11.38 -18.92 16.53
C LEU A 88 -12.64 -18.36 15.86
N GLU A 89 -12.64 -17.11 15.44
CA GLU A 89 -13.79 -16.39 14.86
C GLU A 89 -13.58 -16.08 13.37
N GLN A 90 -12.38 -16.32 12.84
CA GLN A 90 -12.05 -16.05 11.45
C GLN A 90 -12.81 -17.04 10.53
N ASP A 91 -13.70 -16.52 9.70
CA ASP A 91 -14.36 -17.29 8.65
C ASP A 91 -13.48 -17.43 7.40
N VAL A 92 -13.73 -18.49 6.61
CA VAL A 92 -12.94 -18.84 5.44
C VAL A 92 -13.10 -17.79 4.33
N GLU A 93 -14.30 -17.26 4.11
CA GLU A 93 -14.57 -16.33 3.01
C GLU A 93 -13.80 -15.02 3.19
N SER A 94 -13.86 -14.40 4.36
CA SER A 94 -13.11 -13.18 4.64
C SER A 94 -11.60 -13.42 4.69
N PHE A 95 -11.14 -14.59 5.13
CA PHE A 95 -9.75 -15.00 5.06
C PHE A 95 -9.27 -15.06 3.60
N ASP A 96 -10.01 -15.73 2.72
CA ASP A 96 -9.66 -15.88 1.30
C ASP A 96 -9.64 -14.52 0.59
N ILE A 97 -10.67 -13.68 0.80
CA ILE A 97 -10.71 -12.31 0.26
C ILE A 97 -9.50 -11.50 0.69
N MET A 98 -9.10 -11.59 1.96
CA MET A 98 -7.94 -10.88 2.49
C MET A 98 -6.65 -11.33 1.78
N PHE A 99 -6.40 -12.63 1.69
CA PHE A 99 -5.21 -13.15 0.99
C PHE A 99 -5.25 -12.85 -0.50
N ASP A 100 -6.40 -12.84 -1.12
CA ASP A 100 -6.56 -12.46 -2.52
C ASP A 100 -6.18 -10.99 -2.76
N VAL A 101 -6.67 -10.09 -1.94
CA VAL A 101 -6.44 -8.64 -2.09
C VAL A 101 -5.04 -8.23 -1.59
N ASP A 102 -4.62 -8.73 -0.41
CA ASP A 102 -3.43 -8.25 0.28
C ASP A 102 -2.15 -9.01 -0.11
N VAL A 103 -2.27 -10.21 -0.71
CA VAL A 103 -1.13 -11.07 -1.06
C VAL A 103 -1.12 -11.42 -2.55
N ARG A 104 -2.20 -12.06 -3.06
CA ARG A 104 -2.26 -12.53 -4.44
C ARG A 104 -2.25 -11.39 -5.45
N ALA A 105 -3.06 -10.36 -5.23
CA ALA A 105 -3.15 -9.24 -6.15
C ALA A 105 -1.83 -8.46 -6.28
N PRO A 106 -1.15 -8.02 -5.19
CA PRO A 106 0.16 -7.38 -5.27
C PRO A 106 1.20 -8.25 -6.01
N PHE A 107 1.20 -9.57 -5.77
CA PHE A 107 2.13 -10.47 -6.44
C PHE A 107 1.94 -10.45 -7.96
N PHE A 108 0.73 -10.69 -8.43
CA PHE A 108 0.47 -10.80 -9.87
C PHE A 108 0.43 -9.45 -10.58
N LEU A 109 0.05 -8.37 -9.92
CA LEU A 109 0.16 -7.02 -10.45
C LEU A 109 1.63 -6.64 -10.64
N THR A 110 2.47 -6.90 -9.65
CA THR A 110 3.92 -6.70 -9.73
C THR A 110 4.52 -7.53 -10.86
N ALA A 111 4.19 -8.83 -10.94
CA ALA A 111 4.68 -9.72 -11.98
C ALA A 111 4.30 -9.24 -13.40
N ALA A 112 3.12 -8.65 -13.57
CA ALA A 112 2.66 -8.14 -14.87
C ALA A 112 3.37 -6.82 -15.28
N LEU A 113 3.74 -5.98 -14.32
CA LEU A 113 4.39 -4.67 -14.58
C LEU A 113 5.92 -4.76 -14.68
N LEU A 114 6.53 -5.72 -13.98
CA LEU A 114 7.99 -5.89 -13.92
C LEU A 114 8.70 -6.00 -15.29
N PRO A 115 8.19 -6.73 -16.31
CA PRO A 115 8.90 -6.84 -17.59
C PRO A 115 9.22 -5.50 -18.24
N LYS A 116 8.31 -4.53 -18.16
CA LYS A 116 8.53 -3.18 -18.70
C LYS A 116 9.52 -2.38 -17.85
N MET A 117 9.48 -2.52 -16.52
CA MET A 117 10.46 -1.91 -15.62
C MET A 117 11.86 -2.46 -15.89
N ILE A 118 12.01 -3.79 -16.04
CA ILE A 118 13.28 -4.45 -16.36
C ILE A 118 13.82 -3.98 -17.71
N ALA A 119 12.98 -3.95 -18.74
CA ALA A 119 13.38 -3.50 -20.08
C ALA A 119 13.88 -2.05 -20.08
N ARG A 120 13.34 -1.19 -19.22
CA ARG A 120 13.74 0.20 -19.03
C ARG A 120 14.99 0.34 -18.15
N GLY A 121 15.35 -0.68 -17.37
CA GLY A 121 16.45 -0.63 -16.41
C GLY A 121 16.19 0.24 -15.18
N SER A 122 14.93 0.53 -14.88
CA SER A 122 14.55 1.37 -13.72
C SER A 122 13.13 1.12 -13.28
N GLY A 123 12.90 1.16 -11.96
CA GLY A 123 11.59 1.05 -11.35
C GLY A 123 11.65 1.14 -9.83
N ALA A 124 10.54 1.51 -9.22
CA ALA A 124 10.40 1.47 -7.76
C ALA A 124 9.06 0.83 -7.38
N ILE A 125 9.11 -0.09 -6.43
CA ILE A 125 7.93 -0.75 -5.86
C ILE A 125 7.92 -0.47 -4.36
N VAL A 126 6.81 0.03 -3.84
CA VAL A 126 6.62 0.21 -2.40
C VAL A 126 5.39 -0.58 -1.96
N ASN A 127 5.61 -1.55 -1.10
CA ASN A 127 4.56 -2.34 -0.49
C ASN A 127 4.12 -1.71 0.84
N ILE A 128 2.82 -1.66 1.10
CA ILE A 128 2.30 -1.16 2.37
C ILE A 128 1.94 -2.35 3.26
N SER A 129 2.81 -2.58 4.25
CA SER A 129 2.64 -3.59 5.29
C SER A 129 1.86 -3.03 6.48
N SER A 130 2.23 -3.38 7.67
CA SER A 130 1.70 -2.91 8.95
C SER A 130 2.70 -3.19 10.07
N MET A 131 2.70 -2.40 11.13
CA MET A 131 3.37 -2.73 12.38
C MET A 131 3.00 -4.15 12.87
N GLY A 132 1.75 -4.58 12.59
CA GLY A 132 1.26 -5.91 12.94
C GLY A 132 2.00 -7.07 12.28
N ALA A 133 2.80 -6.84 11.23
CA ALA A 133 3.67 -7.86 10.65
C ALA A 133 4.89 -8.18 11.53
N SER A 134 5.24 -7.30 12.47
CA SER A 134 6.43 -7.40 13.32
C SER A 134 6.11 -7.74 14.79
N VAL A 135 4.84 -7.68 15.19
CA VAL A 135 4.38 -7.97 16.56
C VAL A 135 3.20 -8.94 16.56
N GLY A 136 2.92 -9.56 17.72
CA GLY A 136 1.72 -10.39 17.87
C GLY A 136 0.45 -9.53 17.89
N VAL A 137 -0.50 -9.83 17.02
CA VAL A 137 -1.82 -9.15 16.91
C VAL A 137 -2.92 -10.18 17.15
N PRO A 138 -3.30 -10.47 18.42
CA PRO A 138 -4.21 -11.57 18.73
C PRO A 138 -5.62 -11.41 18.17
N PHE A 139 -6.04 -10.17 17.90
CA PHE A 139 -7.36 -9.84 17.33
C PHE A 139 -7.39 -9.81 15.80
N ALA A 140 -6.24 -9.94 15.11
CA ALA A 140 -6.16 -9.93 13.64
C ALA A 140 -4.93 -10.71 13.11
N PRO A 141 -4.73 -11.99 13.48
CA PRO A 141 -3.53 -12.75 13.10
C PRO A 141 -3.44 -13.01 11.60
N ALA A 142 -4.56 -13.18 10.90
CA ALA A 142 -4.58 -13.38 9.46
C ALA A 142 -4.13 -12.13 8.70
N THR A 143 -4.58 -10.93 9.14
CA THR A 143 -4.12 -9.65 8.58
C THR A 143 -2.62 -9.47 8.79
N ALA A 144 -2.12 -9.76 10.00
CA ALA A 144 -0.70 -9.69 10.31
C ALA A 144 0.13 -10.61 9.40
N ALA A 145 -0.33 -11.86 9.18
CA ALA A 145 0.31 -12.81 8.28
C ALA A 145 0.33 -12.34 6.82
N ALA A 146 -0.78 -11.79 6.31
CA ALA A 146 -0.86 -11.24 4.96
C ALA A 146 0.13 -10.07 4.77
N LYS A 147 0.26 -9.19 5.77
CA LYS A 147 1.23 -8.08 5.74
C LYS A 147 2.68 -8.56 5.85
N ALA A 148 2.97 -9.58 6.64
CA ALA A 148 4.28 -10.22 6.68
C ALA A 148 4.67 -10.88 5.35
N ALA A 149 3.69 -11.41 4.58
CA ALA A 149 3.93 -11.93 3.24
C ALA A 149 4.45 -10.83 2.30
N LEU A 150 3.92 -9.60 2.34
CA LEU A 150 4.42 -8.47 1.54
C LEU A 150 5.87 -8.11 1.88
N GLU A 151 6.25 -8.17 3.16
CA GLU A 151 7.63 -7.93 3.58
C GLU A 151 8.58 -9.03 3.05
N SER A 152 8.12 -10.28 3.02
CA SER A 152 8.86 -11.39 2.42
C SER A 152 9.03 -11.19 0.91
N PHE A 153 7.96 -10.79 0.20
CA PHE A 153 8.05 -10.46 -1.23
C PHE A 153 9.00 -9.30 -1.50
N THR A 154 9.00 -8.27 -0.64
CA THR A 154 9.91 -7.13 -0.75
C THR A 154 11.36 -7.56 -0.79
N ARG A 155 11.79 -8.40 0.15
CA ARG A 155 13.16 -8.94 0.18
C ARG A 155 13.47 -9.81 -1.05
N SER A 156 12.53 -10.69 -1.42
CA SER A 156 12.68 -11.60 -2.55
C SER A 156 12.78 -10.86 -3.88
N TRP A 157 11.91 -9.86 -4.10
CA TRP A 157 11.93 -9.05 -5.34
C TRP A 157 13.12 -8.11 -5.41
N ALA A 158 13.55 -7.54 -4.27
CA ALA A 158 14.78 -6.75 -4.21
C ALA A 158 16.00 -7.59 -4.61
N ALA A 159 16.11 -8.82 -4.10
CA ALA A 159 17.18 -9.75 -4.45
C ALA A 159 17.13 -10.18 -5.92
N ALA A 160 15.93 -10.45 -6.45
CA ALA A 160 15.75 -10.92 -7.81
C ALA A 160 15.99 -9.83 -8.87
N PHE A 161 15.57 -8.59 -8.61
CA PHE A 161 15.47 -7.54 -9.63
C PHE A 161 16.36 -6.32 -9.36
N GLY A 162 17.10 -6.28 -8.26
CA GLY A 162 18.01 -5.17 -7.93
C GLY A 162 19.07 -4.93 -9.00
N ALA A 163 19.65 -5.99 -9.56
CA ALA A 163 20.60 -5.88 -10.67
C ALA A 163 20.00 -5.31 -11.97
N ASN A 164 18.67 -5.32 -12.09
CA ASN A 164 17.94 -4.71 -13.21
C ASN A 164 17.55 -3.24 -12.94
N GLY A 165 18.07 -2.62 -11.88
CA GLY A 165 17.75 -1.24 -11.52
C GLY A 165 16.38 -1.06 -10.84
N ILE A 166 15.78 -2.14 -10.32
CA ILE A 166 14.47 -2.10 -9.65
C ILE A 166 14.69 -2.07 -8.13
N ARG A 167 14.14 -1.06 -7.46
CA ARG A 167 14.14 -0.98 -6.00
C ARG A 167 12.79 -1.43 -5.46
N VAL A 168 12.80 -2.25 -4.42
CA VAL A 168 11.59 -2.74 -3.75
C VAL A 168 11.74 -2.54 -2.25
N ASN A 169 10.84 -1.77 -1.66
CA ASN A 169 10.83 -1.51 -0.21
C ASN A 169 9.42 -1.62 0.36
N THR A 170 9.34 -1.69 1.66
CA THR A 170 8.08 -1.70 2.42
C THR A 170 8.02 -0.49 3.35
N VAL A 171 6.85 0.12 3.43
CA VAL A 171 6.45 0.96 4.56
C VAL A 171 5.55 0.12 5.46
N ALA A 172 5.85 0.07 6.76
CA ALA A 172 5.03 -0.58 7.78
C ALA A 172 4.39 0.50 8.68
N PRO A 173 3.15 0.94 8.37
CA PRO A 173 2.47 1.94 9.17
C PRO A 173 2.09 1.43 10.56
N GLY A 174 2.12 2.34 11.53
CA GLY A 174 1.42 2.23 12.79
C GLY A 174 -0.06 2.62 12.68
N PRO A 175 -0.72 2.87 13.82
CA PRO A 175 -2.10 3.33 13.85
C PRO A 175 -2.24 4.63 13.06
N THR A 176 -2.90 4.55 11.90
CA THR A 176 -3.06 5.69 10.97
C THR A 176 -4.53 6.04 10.81
N ARG A 177 -4.89 7.29 11.08
CA ARG A 177 -6.25 7.80 11.13
C ARG A 177 -6.87 7.86 9.73
N THR A 178 -7.49 6.77 9.30
CA THR A 178 -8.29 6.65 8.09
C THR A 178 -9.75 6.39 8.45
N ASP A 179 -10.69 6.76 7.57
CA ASP A 179 -12.12 6.51 7.81
C ASP A 179 -12.37 5.03 8.11
N SER A 180 -11.79 4.13 7.32
CA SER A 180 -11.95 2.68 7.51
C SER A 180 -11.38 2.18 8.84
N ALA A 181 -10.29 2.75 9.34
CA ALA A 181 -9.73 2.38 10.64
C ALA A 181 -10.63 2.87 11.79
N ILE A 182 -11.17 4.08 11.66
CA ILE A 182 -12.12 4.64 12.63
C ILE A 182 -13.40 3.82 12.65
N ASP A 183 -13.97 3.49 11.48
CA ASP A 183 -15.19 2.70 11.35
C ASP A 183 -15.02 1.28 11.92
N THR A 184 -13.83 0.67 11.76
CA THR A 184 -13.56 -0.71 12.21
C THR A 184 -13.29 -0.79 13.71
N PHE A 185 -12.51 0.14 14.26
CA PHE A 185 -11.98 0.02 15.62
C PHE A 185 -12.59 1.02 16.61
N GLY A 186 -13.30 2.06 16.14
CA GLY A 186 -13.92 3.07 17.01
C GLY A 186 -12.93 3.67 18.01
N ASP A 187 -13.35 3.79 19.27
CA ASP A 187 -12.55 4.35 20.36
C ASP A 187 -11.27 3.55 20.67
N ALA A 188 -11.26 2.22 20.37
CA ALA A 188 -10.08 1.39 20.55
C ALA A 188 -8.92 1.84 19.65
N PHE A 189 -9.21 2.50 18.54
CA PHE A 189 -8.19 3.02 17.64
C PHE A 189 -7.35 4.14 18.27
N GLU A 190 -7.98 5.07 18.98
CA GLU A 190 -7.26 6.14 19.70
C GLU A 190 -6.42 5.58 20.86
N GLN A 191 -6.92 4.52 21.54
CA GLN A 191 -6.17 3.81 22.57
C GLN A 191 -4.91 3.15 21.99
N LEU A 192 -5.00 2.60 20.76
CA LEU A 192 -3.85 2.04 20.08
C LEU A 192 -2.83 3.13 19.73
N GLY A 193 -3.28 4.31 19.31
CA GLY A 193 -2.42 5.47 19.09
C GLY A 193 -1.67 5.91 20.35
N ALA A 194 -2.35 5.90 21.49
CA ALA A 194 -1.75 6.26 22.78
C ALA A 194 -0.64 5.30 23.24
N GLN A 195 -0.58 4.07 22.69
CA GLN A 195 0.48 3.09 22.97
C GLN A 195 1.75 3.32 22.15
N THR A 196 1.73 4.17 21.12
CA THR A 196 2.94 4.55 20.39
C THR A 196 3.84 5.42 21.27
N LEU A 197 5.15 5.46 21.02
CA LEU A 197 6.07 6.35 21.75
C LEU A 197 5.76 7.83 21.50
N LEU A 198 5.15 8.16 20.36
CA LEU A 198 4.68 9.52 20.07
C LEU A 198 3.31 9.83 20.67
N GLY A 199 2.64 8.86 21.32
CA GLY A 199 1.39 9.03 22.07
C GLY A 199 0.17 9.40 21.23
N ARG A 200 0.19 9.13 19.90
CA ARG A 200 -0.91 9.48 19.01
C ARG A 200 -0.99 8.57 17.80
N THR A 201 -2.12 8.61 17.11
CA THR A 201 -2.27 8.07 15.76
C THR A 201 -1.55 8.95 14.74
N ALA A 202 -1.11 8.37 13.63
CA ALA A 202 -0.57 9.13 12.48
C ALA A 202 -1.70 9.67 11.60
N HIS A 203 -1.45 10.79 10.92
CA HIS A 203 -2.25 11.21 9.78
C HIS A 203 -1.80 10.48 8.51
N PRO A 204 -2.70 10.18 7.54
CA PRO A 204 -2.34 9.51 6.29
C PRO A 204 -1.19 10.16 5.52
N ILE A 205 -1.08 11.49 5.58
CA ILE A 205 0.00 12.25 4.93
C ILE A 205 1.38 11.90 5.51
N GLU A 206 1.50 11.59 6.81
CA GLU A 206 2.78 11.24 7.43
C GLU A 206 3.30 9.91 6.89
N ILE A 207 2.41 8.98 6.58
CA ILE A 207 2.75 7.71 5.92
C ILE A 207 3.08 7.96 4.43
N ALA A 208 2.29 8.79 3.75
CA ALA A 208 2.48 9.13 2.34
C ALA A 208 3.87 9.76 2.07
N GLU A 209 4.38 10.61 2.97
CA GLU A 209 5.73 11.18 2.84
C GLU A 209 6.83 10.10 2.83
N ALA A 210 6.73 9.08 3.70
CA ALA A 210 7.67 7.96 3.70
C ALA A 210 7.57 7.12 2.41
N ILE A 211 6.35 6.88 1.93
CA ILE A 211 6.10 6.16 0.67
C ILE A 211 6.77 6.91 -0.49
N VAL A 212 6.52 8.22 -0.59
CA VAL A 212 7.06 9.05 -1.67
C VAL A 212 8.59 9.14 -1.58
N PHE A 213 9.17 9.23 -0.37
CA PHE A 213 10.62 9.16 -0.19
C PHE A 213 11.19 7.84 -0.72
N LEU A 214 10.63 6.68 -0.31
CA LEU A 214 11.13 5.37 -0.75
C LEU A 214 10.99 5.14 -2.26
N ALA A 215 9.96 5.71 -2.88
CA ALA A 215 9.77 5.63 -4.33
C ALA A 215 10.70 6.58 -5.12
N SER A 216 11.24 7.60 -4.48
CA SER A 216 12.00 8.68 -5.13
C SER A 216 13.48 8.34 -5.34
N PRO A 217 14.21 9.12 -6.17
CA PRO A 217 15.67 8.98 -6.34
C PRO A 217 16.46 9.23 -5.05
N GLN A 218 15.93 9.95 -4.04
CA GLN A 218 16.59 10.17 -2.76
C GLN A 218 16.82 8.84 -1.99
N ALA A 219 16.00 7.81 -2.26
CA ALA A 219 16.14 6.47 -1.70
C ALA A 219 16.94 5.52 -2.62
N SER A 220 17.85 6.05 -3.46
CA SER A 220 18.57 5.27 -4.50
C SER A 220 19.39 4.10 -3.96
N TYR A 221 19.80 4.13 -2.68
CA TYR A 221 20.56 3.03 -2.05
C TYR A 221 19.72 2.20 -1.08
N LEU A 222 18.37 2.36 -1.12
CA LEU A 222 17.43 1.60 -0.31
C LEU A 222 16.67 0.58 -1.19
N THR A 223 16.89 -0.70 -0.92
CA THR A 223 16.12 -1.81 -1.51
C THR A 223 16.07 -2.99 -0.54
N GLY A 224 14.98 -3.72 -0.51
CA GLY A 224 14.74 -4.85 0.39
C GLY A 224 14.43 -4.47 1.84
N ALA A 225 14.28 -3.18 2.13
CA ALA A 225 14.06 -2.67 3.47
C ALA A 225 12.57 -2.63 3.83
N THR A 226 12.26 -2.90 5.10
CA THR A 226 11.00 -2.54 5.75
C THR A 226 11.27 -1.33 6.65
N VAL A 227 10.56 -0.23 6.39
CA VAL A 227 10.65 1.02 7.15
C VAL A 227 9.40 1.15 8.02
N ALA A 228 9.57 1.04 9.33
CA ALA A 228 8.50 1.28 10.29
C ALA A 228 8.20 2.79 10.35
N VAL A 229 6.92 3.14 10.14
CA VAL A 229 6.39 4.51 10.28
C VAL A 229 5.22 4.40 11.25
N ASP A 230 5.53 4.08 12.49
CA ASP A 230 4.59 3.56 13.48
C ASP A 230 4.59 4.34 14.82
N GLY A 231 5.23 5.50 14.84
CA GLY A 231 5.35 6.31 16.07
C GLY A 231 6.19 5.62 17.16
N GLY A 232 7.04 4.66 16.79
CA GLY A 232 7.88 3.89 17.70
C GLY A 232 7.16 2.72 18.36
N PHE A 233 5.99 2.32 17.87
CA PHE A 233 5.21 1.21 18.45
C PHE A 233 6.01 -0.11 18.51
N THR A 234 6.80 -0.40 17.47
CA THR A 234 7.60 -1.64 17.39
C THR A 234 9.03 -1.49 17.93
N ALA A 235 9.39 -0.34 18.47
CA ALA A 235 10.74 -0.09 18.97
C ALA A 235 10.96 -0.54 20.44
N VAL A 236 9.90 -0.93 21.15
CA VAL A 236 9.90 -1.32 22.57
C VAL A 236 9.13 -2.61 22.79
#